data_830c5711cc75b20fe148d8a5d758f621
#
_entry.id   830c5711cc75b20fe148d8a5d758f621
#
_cell.length_a   1.000
_cell.length_b   1.000
_cell.length_c   1.000
_cell.angle_alpha   90.00
_cell.angle_beta   90.00
_cell.angle_gamma   90.00
#
_symmetry.space_group_name_H-M   'P 1'
#
loop_
_entity.id
_entity.type
_entity.pdbx_description
1 polymer ?
#
loop_
_entity_poly.entity_id
_entity_poly.type
_entity_poly.pdbx_seq_one_letter_code
_entity_poly.pdbx_strand_id
1 'polypeptide(L)'
;MEKTINSILPNLIMGLHPYDGVSYKNKNIDKKNLELFKNTCSVSKVYEYVIKKYNLSMAQIDHMNPRLNRQHIQALQETENKIKKKIDLLAYILIPIKYENKIISYSKRSHATLFHADMNHIGYEKYINKIYKDEILKYNLEGDYNNLITSNNTKPYTEMESENFTIDYSLLEQYIGFFHGCDILIADPGAEIDLLAITGRFDLIKEYINFLRKKFKIVITSVHHAGITIPLLEENNIDIDGYLTPTNKLGMMMFPNKETVEFAVKNTNKPVIGMKPLAGGRFLGEQAFEYVFDKLKINSCMFGMGTIEQADSTIKSALNVIK
;
A
#
# COMPACT_ATOMS: atom_id res chain seq x y z
N MET A 1 -15.26 25.51 6.36
CA MET A 1 -14.00 24.93 6.89
C MET A 1 -13.62 23.76 5.98
N GLU A 2 -12.50 23.84 5.33
CA GLU A 2 -11.96 22.66 4.62
C GLU A 2 -11.62 21.58 5.65
N LYS A 3 -12.20 20.39 5.44
CA LYS A 3 -11.86 19.24 6.29
C LYS A 3 -10.40 18.87 6.02
N THR A 4 -9.56 18.94 7.02
CA THR A 4 -8.20 18.42 6.94
C THR A 4 -8.26 16.89 6.82
N ILE A 5 -7.29 16.27 6.17
CA ILE A 5 -7.23 14.80 6.01
C ILE A 5 -7.36 14.08 7.36
N ASN A 6 -6.79 14.61 8.43
CA ASN A 6 -6.91 14.06 9.78
C ASN A 6 -8.37 13.95 10.29
N SER A 7 -9.27 14.82 9.83
CA SER A 7 -10.69 14.77 10.21
C SER A 7 -11.52 13.80 9.33
N ILE A 8 -10.92 13.26 8.28
CA ILE A 8 -11.56 12.38 7.30
C ILE A 8 -11.13 10.93 7.50
N LEU A 9 -9.87 10.70 7.84
CA LEU A 9 -9.33 9.36 8.02
C LEU A 9 -9.96 8.65 9.22
N PRO A 10 -10.62 7.49 9.01
CA PRO A 10 -11.05 6.65 10.13
C PRO A 10 -9.85 5.93 10.75
N ASN A 11 -10.00 5.48 11.99
CA ASN A 11 -8.96 4.68 12.65
C ASN A 11 -8.68 3.36 11.92
N LEU A 12 -9.70 2.76 11.29
CA LEU A 12 -9.60 1.48 10.64
C LEU A 12 -10.09 1.55 9.19
N ILE A 13 -9.27 1.09 8.25
CA ILE A 13 -9.55 1.05 6.80
C ILE A 13 -9.57 -0.40 6.33
N MET A 14 -10.58 -0.74 5.55
CA MET A 14 -10.80 -2.07 5.00
C MET A 14 -9.91 -2.31 3.77
N GLY A 15 -8.91 -3.20 3.90
CA GLY A 15 -8.00 -3.58 2.81
C GLY A 15 -8.53 -4.75 1.97
N LEU A 16 -8.11 -4.84 0.71
CA LEU A 16 -8.70 -5.73 -0.31
C LEU A 16 -7.97 -7.06 -0.53
N HIS A 17 -6.71 -7.19 -0.17
CA HIS A 17 -5.85 -8.30 -0.62
C HIS A 17 -6.38 -9.74 -0.43
N PRO A 18 -7.14 -10.11 0.61
CA PRO A 18 -7.74 -11.43 0.66
C PRO A 18 -8.69 -11.73 -0.51
N TYR A 19 -9.31 -10.72 -1.10
CA TYR A 19 -10.30 -10.85 -2.18
C TYR A 19 -9.65 -10.97 -3.57
N ASP A 20 -8.43 -10.47 -3.73
CA ASP A 20 -7.64 -10.64 -4.94
C ASP A 20 -6.67 -11.84 -4.88
N GLY A 21 -6.78 -12.65 -3.84
CA GLY A 21 -6.02 -13.89 -3.67
C GLY A 21 -4.64 -13.71 -3.06
N VAL A 22 -4.32 -12.54 -2.52
CA VAL A 22 -3.01 -12.27 -1.89
C VAL A 22 -3.07 -12.53 -0.38
N SER A 23 -2.44 -13.62 0.08
CA SER A 23 -2.43 -13.97 1.51
C SER A 23 -1.18 -13.51 2.25
N TYR A 24 -0.10 -13.20 1.54
CA TYR A 24 1.25 -13.01 2.10
C TYR A 24 1.79 -14.21 2.90
N LYS A 25 1.22 -15.40 2.71
CA LYS A 25 1.64 -16.64 3.37
C LYS A 25 2.15 -17.69 2.39
N ASN A 26 1.28 -18.20 1.55
CA ASN A 26 1.62 -19.20 0.53
C ASN A 26 0.51 -19.37 -0.51
N LYS A 27 0.85 -19.98 -1.64
CA LYS A 27 -0.06 -20.18 -2.78
C LYS A 27 -1.29 -21.09 -2.46
N ASN A 28 -1.22 -21.94 -1.46
CA ASN A 28 -2.37 -22.76 -1.06
C ASN A 28 -3.45 -21.91 -0.38
N ILE A 29 -3.03 -20.95 0.46
CA ILE A 29 -3.95 -20.00 1.09
C ILE A 29 -4.50 -19.03 0.04
N ASP A 30 -3.69 -18.60 -0.94
CA ASP A 30 -4.14 -17.77 -2.06
C ASP A 30 -5.27 -18.45 -2.83
N LYS A 31 -5.08 -19.71 -3.23
CA LYS A 31 -6.10 -20.51 -3.90
C LYS A 31 -7.36 -20.65 -3.06
N LYS A 32 -7.22 -20.91 -1.74
CA LYS A 32 -8.35 -20.97 -0.82
C LYS A 32 -9.12 -19.67 -0.75
N ASN A 33 -8.42 -18.52 -0.70
CA ASN A 33 -9.05 -17.21 -0.72
C ASN A 33 -9.80 -16.96 -2.04
N LEU A 34 -9.20 -17.28 -3.17
CA LEU A 34 -9.84 -17.13 -4.49
C LEU A 34 -11.12 -17.99 -4.61
N GLU A 35 -11.12 -19.21 -4.07
CA GLU A 35 -12.33 -20.05 -4.04
C GLU A 35 -13.39 -19.50 -3.08
N LEU A 36 -12.99 -19.00 -1.91
CA LEU A 36 -13.88 -18.45 -0.91
C LEU A 36 -14.57 -17.17 -1.38
N PHE A 37 -13.83 -16.32 -2.09
CA PHE A 37 -14.28 -15.01 -2.57
C PHE A 37 -14.51 -14.98 -4.09
N LYS A 38 -14.88 -16.10 -4.68
CA LYS A 38 -15.07 -16.25 -6.13
C LYS A 38 -16.25 -15.47 -6.73
N ASN A 39 -17.09 -14.86 -5.90
CA ASN A 39 -18.23 -14.06 -6.35
C ASN A 39 -18.47 -12.84 -5.43
N THR A 40 -19.18 -11.85 -5.95
CA THR A 40 -19.50 -10.60 -5.25
C THR A 40 -20.25 -10.82 -3.94
N CYS A 41 -21.16 -11.80 -3.89
CA CYS A 41 -21.96 -12.09 -2.70
C CYS A 41 -21.10 -12.51 -1.50
N SER A 42 -20.06 -13.33 -1.70
CA SER A 42 -19.18 -13.77 -0.60
C SER A 42 -18.37 -12.60 -0.04
N VAL A 43 -17.91 -11.67 -0.89
CA VAL A 43 -17.21 -10.45 -0.48
C VAL A 43 -18.17 -9.47 0.21
N SER A 44 -19.33 -9.21 -0.41
CA SER A 44 -20.35 -8.29 0.11
C SER A 44 -20.82 -8.68 1.52
N LYS A 45 -20.96 -9.97 1.83
CA LYS A 45 -21.32 -10.45 3.17
C LYS A 45 -20.31 -10.02 4.26
N VAL A 46 -19.03 -10.04 3.96
CA VAL A 46 -18.00 -9.59 4.91
C VAL A 46 -18.12 -8.09 5.14
N TYR A 47 -18.22 -7.28 4.07
CA TYR A 47 -18.41 -5.84 4.19
C TYR A 47 -19.69 -5.47 4.93
N GLU A 48 -20.82 -6.09 4.57
CA GLU A 48 -22.10 -5.87 5.26
C GLU A 48 -21.97 -6.10 6.77
N TYR A 49 -21.34 -7.22 7.15
CA TYR A 49 -21.14 -7.55 8.56
C TYR A 49 -20.31 -6.51 9.30
N VAL A 50 -19.14 -6.16 8.77
CA VAL A 50 -18.21 -5.24 9.47
C VAL A 50 -18.74 -3.82 9.51
N ILE A 51 -19.43 -3.35 8.47
CA ILE A 51 -20.01 -2.01 8.44
C ILE A 51 -21.19 -1.93 9.41
N LYS A 52 -22.09 -2.91 9.43
CA LYS A 52 -23.24 -2.92 10.35
C LYS A 52 -22.80 -3.03 11.81
N LYS A 53 -21.81 -3.86 12.09
CA LYS A 53 -21.39 -4.14 13.47
C LYS A 53 -20.42 -3.11 14.03
N TYR A 54 -19.47 -2.64 13.21
CA TYR A 54 -18.35 -1.80 13.66
C TYR A 54 -18.37 -0.41 13.07
N ASN A 55 -19.32 -0.10 12.23
CA ASN A 55 -19.47 1.20 11.58
C ASN A 55 -18.27 1.62 10.72
N LEU A 56 -17.51 0.67 10.18
CA LEU A 56 -16.42 0.99 9.27
C LEU A 56 -16.96 1.71 8.02
N SER A 57 -16.21 2.70 7.53
CA SER A 57 -16.71 3.59 6.47
C SER A 57 -15.78 3.75 5.27
N MET A 58 -14.53 3.23 5.34
CA MET A 58 -13.56 3.39 4.26
C MET A 58 -12.99 2.06 3.79
N ALA A 59 -12.86 1.89 2.47
CA ALA A 59 -12.29 0.70 1.85
C ALA A 59 -11.25 1.08 0.77
N GLN A 60 -10.20 0.26 0.67
CA GLN A 60 -9.25 0.34 -0.44
C GLN A 60 -9.85 -0.33 -1.68
N ILE A 61 -9.59 0.27 -2.85
CA ILE A 61 -9.84 -0.31 -4.18
C ILE A 61 -8.59 -0.20 -5.04
N ASP A 62 -8.47 -1.07 -6.04
CA ASP A 62 -7.33 -1.07 -6.93
C ASP A 62 -7.71 -1.57 -8.36
N HIS A 63 -6.78 -1.48 -9.32
CA HIS A 63 -6.98 -1.88 -10.72
C HIS A 63 -5.99 -2.95 -11.21
N MET A 64 -5.08 -3.43 -10.35
CA MET A 64 -3.96 -4.30 -10.74
C MET A 64 -4.42 -5.67 -11.25
N ASN A 65 -5.52 -6.20 -10.73
CA ASN A 65 -6.18 -7.40 -11.25
C ASN A 65 -7.59 -7.04 -11.73
N PRO A 66 -7.75 -6.62 -13.00
CA PRO A 66 -9.01 -6.02 -13.46
C PRO A 66 -10.25 -6.89 -13.22
N ARG A 67 -10.13 -8.23 -13.35
CA ARG A 67 -11.27 -9.13 -13.14
C ARG A 67 -11.69 -9.17 -11.68
N LEU A 68 -10.76 -9.42 -10.76
CA LEU A 68 -11.06 -9.55 -9.33
C LEU A 68 -11.41 -8.19 -8.72
N ASN A 69 -10.74 -7.13 -9.16
CA ASN A 69 -10.98 -5.79 -8.63
C ASN A 69 -12.32 -5.21 -9.10
N ARG A 70 -12.80 -5.51 -10.32
CA ARG A 70 -14.18 -5.20 -10.70
C ARG A 70 -15.19 -5.93 -9.83
N GLN A 71 -14.99 -7.23 -9.57
CA GLN A 71 -15.83 -8.00 -8.65
C GLN A 71 -15.85 -7.40 -7.24
N HIS A 72 -14.68 -6.97 -6.76
CA HIS A 72 -14.55 -6.31 -5.46
C HIS A 72 -15.31 -4.98 -5.40
N ILE A 73 -15.13 -4.11 -6.39
CA ILE A 73 -15.85 -2.83 -6.51
C ILE A 73 -17.36 -3.06 -6.56
N GLN A 74 -17.81 -4.04 -7.36
CA GLN A 74 -19.22 -4.42 -7.42
C GLN A 74 -19.75 -4.88 -6.06
N ALA A 75 -18.97 -5.66 -5.30
CA ALA A 75 -19.37 -6.10 -3.97
C ALA A 75 -19.53 -4.92 -2.98
N LEU A 76 -18.67 -3.90 -3.08
CA LEU A 76 -18.82 -2.66 -2.29
C LEU A 76 -20.09 -1.92 -2.66
N GLN A 77 -20.38 -1.74 -3.96
CA GLN A 77 -21.60 -1.07 -4.46
C GLN A 77 -22.87 -1.82 -4.04
N GLU A 78 -22.89 -3.15 -4.16
CA GLU A 78 -24.00 -3.98 -3.67
C GLU A 78 -24.20 -3.82 -2.16
N THR A 79 -23.11 -3.73 -1.41
CA THR A 79 -23.16 -3.50 0.04
C THR A 79 -23.73 -2.12 0.37
N GLU A 80 -23.25 -1.04 -0.26
CA GLU A 80 -23.81 0.31 -0.11
C GLU A 80 -25.31 0.36 -0.34
N ASN A 81 -25.74 -0.26 -1.46
CA ASN A 81 -27.16 -0.31 -1.83
C ASN A 81 -28.01 -1.05 -0.79
N LYS A 82 -27.48 -2.12 -0.22
CA LYS A 82 -28.16 -2.98 0.76
C LYS A 82 -28.26 -2.32 2.13
N ILE A 83 -27.17 -1.71 2.59
CA ILE A 83 -27.11 -1.10 3.93
C ILE A 83 -27.56 0.37 3.94
N LYS A 84 -27.75 0.99 2.76
CA LYS A 84 -28.08 2.41 2.58
C LYS A 84 -27.06 3.34 3.23
N LYS A 85 -25.77 2.98 3.19
CA LYS A 85 -24.67 3.76 3.73
C LYS A 85 -23.54 3.84 2.71
N LYS A 86 -22.99 5.05 2.51
CA LYS A 86 -21.84 5.30 1.65
C LYS A 86 -20.58 4.69 2.24
N ILE A 87 -19.71 4.17 1.39
CA ILE A 87 -18.36 3.70 1.72
C ILE A 87 -17.36 4.63 1.02
N ASP A 88 -16.52 5.29 1.81
CA ASP A 88 -15.45 6.13 1.27
C ASP A 88 -14.38 5.27 0.62
N LEU A 89 -13.89 5.66 -0.57
CA LEU A 89 -12.96 4.86 -1.34
C LEU A 89 -11.57 5.48 -1.37
N LEU A 90 -10.57 4.66 -1.04
CA LEU A 90 -9.14 4.92 -1.24
C LEU A 90 -8.69 4.11 -2.45
N ALA A 91 -8.40 4.80 -3.58
CA ALA A 91 -8.05 4.15 -4.83
C ALA A 91 -6.54 4.13 -5.05
N TYR A 92 -5.98 2.93 -5.22
CA TYR A 92 -4.59 2.75 -5.67
C TYR A 92 -4.54 2.96 -7.20
N ILE A 93 -3.79 3.99 -7.62
CA ILE A 93 -3.64 4.41 -9.02
C ILE A 93 -2.16 4.38 -9.36
N LEU A 94 -1.72 3.28 -9.95
CA LEU A 94 -0.32 3.05 -10.31
C LEU A 94 0.22 4.10 -11.28
N ILE A 95 1.44 4.60 -11.05
CA ILE A 95 2.15 5.45 -12.00
C ILE A 95 2.77 4.56 -13.10
N PRO A 96 2.34 4.66 -14.36
CA PRO A 96 2.95 3.90 -15.44
C PRO A 96 4.24 4.58 -15.93
N ILE A 97 5.35 4.33 -15.22
CA ILE A 97 6.67 4.87 -15.56
C ILE A 97 7.25 4.10 -16.75
N LYS A 98 7.73 4.83 -17.77
CA LYS A 98 8.42 4.28 -18.94
C LYS A 98 9.90 4.61 -18.96
N TYR A 99 10.68 3.66 -19.42
CA TYR A 99 12.06 3.83 -19.86
C TYR A 99 12.22 3.14 -21.23
N GLU A 100 12.83 3.80 -22.21
CA GLU A 100 12.98 3.31 -23.59
C GLU A 100 11.65 2.81 -24.21
N ASN A 101 10.58 3.58 -24.04
CA ASN A 101 9.22 3.25 -24.49
C ASN A 101 8.59 1.97 -23.91
N LYS A 102 9.16 1.40 -22.84
CA LYS A 102 8.62 0.24 -22.15
C LYS A 102 8.27 0.62 -20.70
N ILE A 103 7.15 0.09 -20.22
CA ILE A 103 6.79 0.21 -18.80
C ILE A 103 7.86 -0.49 -17.96
N ILE A 104 8.34 0.18 -16.93
CA ILE A 104 9.32 -0.37 -16.00
C ILE A 104 8.68 -1.51 -15.22
N SER A 105 9.25 -2.71 -15.35
CA SER A 105 8.74 -3.90 -14.66
C SER A 105 8.95 -3.80 -13.14
N TYR A 106 8.07 -4.47 -12.39
CA TYR A 106 8.20 -4.59 -10.94
C TYR A 106 9.57 -5.13 -10.53
N SER A 107 10.06 -6.16 -11.21
CA SER A 107 11.37 -6.78 -10.93
C SER A 107 12.51 -5.77 -11.08
N LYS A 108 12.61 -5.09 -12.23
CA LYS A 108 13.68 -4.10 -12.48
C LYS A 108 13.63 -2.96 -11.46
N ARG A 109 12.44 -2.43 -11.16
CA ARG A 109 12.24 -1.38 -10.18
C ARG A 109 12.66 -1.83 -8.78
N SER A 110 12.05 -2.89 -8.27
CA SER A 110 12.24 -3.32 -6.87
C SER A 110 13.62 -3.90 -6.62
N HIS A 111 14.08 -4.78 -7.51
CA HIS A 111 15.30 -5.54 -7.24
C HIS A 111 16.56 -4.76 -7.61
N ALA A 112 16.53 -4.06 -8.74
CA ALA A 112 17.73 -3.41 -9.24
C ALA A 112 17.99 -2.03 -8.62
N THR A 113 16.93 -1.28 -8.33
CA THR A 113 17.08 0.11 -7.90
C THR A 113 16.76 0.31 -6.42
N LEU A 114 15.56 -0.07 -5.98
CA LEU A 114 15.12 0.21 -4.62
C LEU A 114 15.92 -0.56 -3.58
N PHE A 115 16.13 -1.86 -3.78
CA PHE A 115 16.91 -2.66 -2.83
C PHE A 115 18.39 -2.30 -2.83
N HIS A 116 18.92 -1.86 -3.97
CA HIS A 116 20.29 -1.35 -4.02
C HIS A 116 20.45 -0.05 -3.22
N ALA A 117 19.48 0.83 -3.31
CA ALA A 117 19.46 2.05 -2.49
C ALA A 117 19.36 1.74 -0.99
N ASP A 118 18.49 0.80 -0.60
CA ASP A 118 18.39 0.34 0.80
C ASP A 118 19.72 -0.25 1.30
N MET A 119 20.35 -1.11 0.50
CA MET A 119 21.64 -1.71 0.83
C MET A 119 22.74 -0.65 1.04
N ASN A 120 22.79 0.36 0.18
CA ASN A 120 23.73 1.47 0.31
C ASN A 120 23.46 2.32 1.55
N HIS A 121 22.18 2.46 1.95
CA HIS A 121 21.79 3.26 3.10
C HIS A 121 22.13 2.62 4.46
N ILE A 122 21.90 1.30 4.61
CA ILE A 122 22.11 0.60 5.90
C ILE A 122 23.30 -0.34 5.93
N GLY A 123 23.98 -0.55 4.82
CA GLY A 123 25.10 -1.47 4.64
C GLY A 123 24.67 -2.89 4.30
N TYR A 124 25.54 -3.58 3.54
CA TYR A 124 25.27 -4.89 2.95
C TYR A 124 24.83 -5.95 3.98
N GLU A 125 25.57 -6.12 5.06
CA GLU A 125 25.26 -7.17 6.05
C GLU A 125 23.90 -7.00 6.72
N LYS A 126 23.55 -5.77 7.12
CA LYS A 126 22.24 -5.47 7.73
C LYS A 126 21.11 -5.68 6.74
N TYR A 127 21.32 -5.25 5.50
CA TYR A 127 20.36 -5.41 4.42
C TYR A 127 20.07 -6.89 4.13
N ILE A 128 21.12 -7.70 3.93
CA ILE A 128 20.99 -9.13 3.67
C ILE A 128 20.29 -9.86 4.83
N ASN A 129 20.67 -9.56 6.07
CA ASN A 129 20.01 -10.13 7.24
C ASN A 129 18.51 -9.79 7.29
N LYS A 130 18.13 -8.55 6.94
CA LYS A 130 16.71 -8.14 6.83
C LYS A 130 15.98 -8.93 5.74
N ILE A 131 16.54 -9.01 4.54
CA ILE A 131 15.96 -9.73 3.39
C ILE A 131 15.67 -11.19 3.77
N TYR A 132 16.62 -11.88 4.38
CA TYR A 132 16.45 -13.29 4.77
C TYR A 132 15.41 -13.52 5.87
N LYS A 133 15.09 -12.50 6.68
CA LYS A 133 14.08 -12.58 7.75
C LYS A 133 12.69 -12.15 7.32
N ASP A 134 12.56 -11.48 6.17
CA ASP A 134 11.28 -10.93 5.72
C ASP A 134 10.44 -11.97 4.96
N GLU A 135 9.56 -12.66 5.68
CA GLU A 135 8.70 -13.70 5.13
C GLU A 135 7.63 -13.19 4.15
N ILE A 136 7.25 -11.90 4.22
CA ILE A 136 6.34 -11.31 3.22
C ILE A 136 7.11 -11.06 1.92
N LEU A 137 8.33 -10.56 2.04
CA LEU A 137 9.20 -10.40 0.87
C LEU A 137 9.47 -11.76 0.21
N LYS A 138 9.73 -12.80 1.01
CA LYS A 138 9.86 -14.19 0.53
C LYS A 138 8.66 -14.62 -0.29
N TYR A 139 7.49 -14.40 0.20
CA TYR A 139 6.26 -14.71 -0.52
C TYR A 139 6.18 -13.95 -1.85
N ASN A 140 6.45 -12.64 -1.84
CA ASN A 140 6.39 -11.80 -3.04
C ASN A 140 7.42 -12.19 -4.10
N LEU A 141 8.58 -12.69 -3.68
CA LEU A 141 9.66 -13.11 -4.58
C LEU A 141 9.59 -14.59 -4.98
N GLU A 142 8.57 -15.30 -4.52
CA GLU A 142 8.41 -16.74 -4.76
C GLU A 142 9.63 -17.59 -4.32
N GLY A 143 10.40 -17.08 -3.36
CA GLY A 143 11.61 -17.74 -2.83
C GLY A 143 12.89 -17.47 -3.62
N ASP A 144 12.85 -16.64 -4.65
CA ASP A 144 14.01 -16.34 -5.50
C ASP A 144 14.96 -15.28 -4.90
N TYR A 145 15.43 -15.56 -3.69
CA TYR A 145 16.39 -14.69 -3.00
C TYR A 145 17.72 -14.62 -3.67
N ASN A 146 18.21 -15.78 -4.14
CA ASN A 146 19.55 -15.86 -4.68
C ASN A 146 19.69 -14.95 -5.89
N ASN A 147 18.65 -14.89 -6.74
CA ASN A 147 18.65 -13.97 -7.86
C ASN A 147 18.60 -12.50 -7.44
N LEU A 148 17.94 -12.15 -6.34
CA LEU A 148 17.94 -10.80 -5.80
C LEU A 148 19.32 -10.33 -5.33
N ILE A 149 20.05 -11.23 -4.71
CA ILE A 149 21.30 -10.92 -4.02
C ILE A 149 22.51 -11.14 -4.93
N THR A 150 22.45 -12.12 -5.82
CA THR A 150 23.59 -12.58 -6.62
C THR A 150 23.50 -12.23 -8.10
N SER A 151 22.34 -11.75 -8.61
CA SER A 151 22.22 -11.45 -10.03
C SER A 151 22.99 -10.18 -10.38
N ASN A 152 24.18 -10.36 -10.90
CA ASN A 152 24.90 -9.32 -11.64
C ASN A 152 24.09 -8.76 -12.84
N ASN A 153 22.93 -9.33 -13.14
CA ASN A 153 22.10 -9.02 -14.30
C ASN A 153 21.07 -7.90 -14.04
N THR A 154 20.86 -7.50 -12.78
CA THR A 154 19.94 -6.41 -12.44
C THR A 154 20.69 -5.25 -11.83
N LYS A 155 21.41 -4.50 -12.67
CA LYS A 155 22.01 -3.24 -12.22
C LYS A 155 20.91 -2.22 -11.91
N PRO A 156 21.09 -1.39 -10.87
CA PRO A 156 20.18 -0.27 -10.64
C PRO A 156 20.21 0.68 -11.84
N TYR A 157 19.17 1.49 -11.98
CA TYR A 157 19.19 2.57 -12.97
C TYR A 157 20.29 3.58 -12.60
N THR A 158 21.08 3.95 -13.60
CA THR A 158 22.02 5.06 -13.48
C THR A 158 21.26 6.38 -13.49
N GLU A 159 21.90 7.45 -13.04
CA GLU A 159 21.36 8.82 -13.12
C GLU A 159 20.94 9.16 -14.56
N MET A 160 21.81 8.92 -15.55
CA MET A 160 21.54 9.15 -16.98
C MET A 160 20.32 8.33 -17.49
N GLU A 161 20.15 7.09 -17.03
CA GLU A 161 18.99 6.29 -17.42
C GLU A 161 17.71 6.84 -16.78
N SER A 162 17.77 7.23 -15.51
CA SER A 162 16.60 7.78 -14.81
C SER A 162 16.16 9.14 -15.34
N GLU A 163 17.08 9.97 -15.87
CA GLU A 163 16.75 11.21 -16.57
C GLU A 163 15.80 10.98 -17.76
N ASN A 164 15.84 9.79 -18.36
CA ASN A 164 14.99 9.43 -19.49
C ASN A 164 13.64 8.78 -19.07
N PHE A 165 13.31 8.75 -17.78
CA PHE A 165 12.01 8.29 -17.35
C PHE A 165 10.90 9.24 -17.79
N THR A 166 9.78 8.68 -18.21
CA THR A 166 8.56 9.41 -18.57
C THR A 166 7.33 8.72 -18.00
N ILE A 167 6.21 9.44 -17.92
CA ILE A 167 4.92 8.88 -17.51
C ILE A 167 4.07 8.61 -18.75
N ASP A 168 3.45 7.43 -18.83
CA ASP A 168 2.47 7.11 -19.86
C ASP A 168 1.07 7.61 -19.46
N TYR A 169 0.76 8.85 -19.81
CA TYR A 169 -0.54 9.45 -19.48
C TYR A 169 -1.71 8.76 -20.17
N SER A 170 -1.53 8.17 -21.34
CA SER A 170 -2.60 7.40 -22.01
C SER A 170 -2.98 6.16 -21.20
N LEU A 171 -1.98 5.45 -20.69
CA LEU A 171 -2.20 4.29 -19.82
C LEU A 171 -2.74 4.70 -18.45
N LEU A 172 -2.27 5.83 -17.91
CA LEU A 172 -2.75 6.38 -16.65
C LEU A 172 -4.25 6.74 -16.72
N GLU A 173 -4.71 7.36 -17.80
CA GLU A 173 -6.14 7.63 -18.00
C GLU A 173 -6.96 6.33 -18.09
N GLN A 174 -6.42 5.26 -18.65
CA GLN A 174 -7.08 3.96 -18.64
C GLN A 174 -7.20 3.40 -17.20
N TYR A 175 -6.14 3.55 -16.38
CA TYR A 175 -6.18 3.14 -14.96
C TYR A 175 -7.23 3.92 -14.17
N ILE A 176 -7.31 5.23 -14.37
CA ILE A 176 -8.35 6.07 -13.75
C ILE A 176 -9.74 5.70 -14.28
N GLY A 177 -9.86 5.46 -15.59
CA GLY A 177 -11.10 5.01 -16.22
C GLY A 177 -11.63 3.69 -15.69
N PHE A 178 -10.76 2.83 -15.12
CA PHE A 178 -11.17 1.60 -14.45
C PHE A 178 -12.14 1.86 -13.28
N PHE A 179 -12.02 2.99 -12.61
CA PHE A 179 -12.84 3.39 -11.48
C PHE A 179 -14.06 4.21 -11.86
N HIS A 180 -14.45 4.23 -13.15
CA HIS A 180 -15.62 4.97 -13.59
C HIS A 180 -16.86 4.56 -12.78
N GLY A 181 -17.61 5.54 -12.26
CA GLY A 181 -18.77 5.31 -11.38
C GLY A 181 -18.44 5.09 -9.90
N CYS A 182 -17.16 5.12 -9.51
CA CYS A 182 -16.74 5.13 -8.12
C CYS A 182 -16.55 6.57 -7.62
N ASP A 183 -17.01 6.84 -6.40
CA ASP A 183 -16.77 8.11 -5.71
C ASP A 183 -15.50 8.02 -4.86
N ILE A 184 -14.35 8.32 -5.49
CA ILE A 184 -13.05 8.20 -4.87
C ILE A 184 -12.81 9.41 -3.98
N LEU A 185 -12.62 9.16 -2.68
CA LEU A 185 -12.28 10.20 -1.71
C LEU A 185 -10.77 10.46 -1.68
N ILE A 186 -9.95 9.41 -1.75
CA ILE A 186 -8.50 9.48 -1.65
C ILE A 186 -7.87 8.76 -2.85
N ALA A 187 -6.98 9.44 -3.57
CA ALA A 187 -6.12 8.84 -4.59
C ALA A 187 -4.75 8.51 -4.00
N ASP A 188 -4.25 7.30 -4.28
CA ASP A 188 -2.93 6.82 -3.89
C ASP A 188 -2.11 6.47 -5.15
N PRO A 189 -1.08 7.26 -5.51
CA PRO A 189 -0.21 7.01 -6.65
C PRO A 189 0.62 5.72 -6.57
N GLY A 190 0.59 5.06 -5.44
CA GLY A 190 1.28 3.79 -5.27
C GLY A 190 2.79 3.91 -4.98
N ALA A 191 3.39 2.76 -4.75
CA ALA A 191 4.80 2.65 -4.37
C ALA A 191 5.81 2.93 -5.51
N GLU A 192 5.34 3.29 -6.70
CA GLU A 192 6.17 3.78 -7.81
C GLU A 192 6.85 5.11 -7.48
N ILE A 193 6.27 5.86 -6.56
CA ILE A 193 6.87 7.06 -5.95
C ILE A 193 8.23 6.74 -5.32
N ASP A 194 8.41 5.56 -4.71
CA ASP A 194 9.70 5.14 -4.17
C ASP A 194 10.81 5.18 -5.24
N LEU A 195 10.54 4.63 -6.44
CA LEU A 195 11.52 4.66 -7.53
C LEU A 195 11.86 6.08 -7.95
N LEU A 196 10.85 6.90 -8.19
CA LEU A 196 11.07 8.28 -8.64
C LEU A 196 11.81 9.12 -7.59
N ALA A 197 11.49 8.97 -6.31
CA ALA A 197 12.17 9.67 -5.22
C ALA A 197 13.63 9.23 -5.09
N ILE A 198 13.90 7.92 -5.11
CA ILE A 198 15.26 7.36 -4.96
C ILE A 198 16.15 7.70 -6.16
N THR A 199 15.56 7.85 -7.35
CA THR A 199 16.30 8.27 -8.56
C THR A 199 16.31 9.78 -8.79
N GLY A 200 15.82 10.57 -7.82
CA GLY A 200 15.86 12.04 -7.89
C GLY A 200 14.86 12.68 -8.85
N ARG A 201 13.89 11.91 -9.40
CA ARG A 201 12.92 12.39 -10.39
C ARG A 201 11.72 13.09 -9.72
N PHE A 202 12.01 14.08 -8.89
CA PHE A 202 10.99 14.90 -8.22
C PHE A 202 10.18 15.76 -9.19
N ASP A 203 10.72 16.06 -10.36
CA ASP A 203 10.02 16.68 -11.49
C ASP A 203 8.80 15.84 -11.89
N LEU A 204 8.98 14.54 -12.15
CA LEU A 204 7.91 13.62 -12.51
C LEU A 204 6.92 13.40 -11.36
N ILE A 205 7.41 13.35 -10.12
CA ILE A 205 6.52 13.26 -8.95
C ILE A 205 5.60 14.48 -8.90
N LYS A 206 6.14 15.69 -9.01
CA LYS A 206 5.36 16.93 -8.99
C LYS A 206 4.35 16.98 -10.15
N GLU A 207 4.81 16.64 -11.36
CA GLU A 207 3.94 16.55 -12.54
C GLU A 207 2.75 15.60 -12.31
N TYR A 208 3.03 14.40 -11.80
CA TYR A 208 2.01 13.40 -11.55
C TYR A 208 1.03 13.81 -10.44
N ILE A 209 1.54 14.32 -9.31
CA ILE A 209 0.68 14.82 -8.23
C ILE A 209 -0.22 15.96 -8.72
N ASN A 210 0.32 16.90 -9.49
CA ASN A 210 -0.47 17.96 -10.11
C ASN A 210 -1.54 17.42 -11.06
N PHE A 211 -1.26 16.33 -11.78
CA PHE A 211 -2.26 15.68 -12.62
C PHE A 211 -3.38 15.06 -11.77
N LEU A 212 -3.06 14.36 -10.69
CA LEU A 212 -4.06 13.78 -9.78
C LEU A 212 -4.88 14.85 -9.05
N ARG A 213 -4.27 15.96 -8.63
CA ARG A 213 -4.96 17.09 -7.97
C ARG A 213 -6.06 17.73 -8.82
N LYS A 214 -5.97 17.63 -10.16
CA LYS A 214 -7.04 18.09 -11.05
C LYS A 214 -8.29 17.20 -11.00
N LYS A 215 -8.15 15.97 -10.51
CA LYS A 215 -9.22 14.94 -10.49
C LYS A 215 -9.66 14.58 -9.06
N PHE A 216 -8.75 14.63 -8.11
CA PHE A 216 -8.96 14.16 -6.74
C PHE A 216 -8.56 15.22 -5.72
N LYS A 217 -9.40 15.40 -4.72
CA LYS A 217 -9.17 16.41 -3.67
C LYS A 217 -8.07 16.00 -2.70
N ILE A 218 -7.98 14.71 -2.36
CA ILE A 218 -7.02 14.16 -1.41
C ILE A 218 -6.10 13.21 -2.16
N VAL A 219 -4.79 13.43 -2.04
CA VAL A 219 -3.74 12.59 -2.62
C VAL A 219 -2.77 12.21 -1.52
N ILE A 220 -2.73 10.92 -1.18
CA ILE A 220 -1.70 10.34 -0.30
C ILE A 220 -0.79 9.47 -1.15
N THR A 221 0.33 8.98 -0.60
CA THR A 221 1.15 8.02 -1.35
C THR A 221 1.57 6.82 -0.53
N SER A 222 1.41 5.64 -1.13
CA SER A 222 2.02 4.41 -0.62
C SER A 222 3.52 4.44 -0.81
N VAL A 223 4.27 4.16 0.26
CA VAL A 223 5.73 4.05 0.24
C VAL A 223 6.15 2.80 1.01
N HIS A 224 6.92 1.92 0.37
CA HIS A 224 7.48 0.74 1.03
C HIS A 224 8.90 1.01 1.56
N HIS A 225 9.65 1.88 0.89
CA HIS A 225 10.98 2.34 1.29
C HIS A 225 10.90 3.63 2.13
N ALA A 226 9.93 3.66 3.05
CA ALA A 226 9.54 4.83 3.82
C ALA A 226 10.69 5.47 4.61
N GLY A 227 11.67 4.65 5.05
CA GLY A 227 12.85 5.18 5.76
C GLY A 227 13.74 6.09 4.91
N ILE A 228 13.62 6.00 3.58
CA ILE A 228 14.34 6.87 2.62
C ILE A 228 13.36 7.82 1.94
N THR A 229 12.25 7.29 1.44
CA THR A 229 11.32 8.04 0.59
C THR A 229 10.61 9.17 1.33
N ILE A 230 10.13 8.96 2.56
CA ILE A 230 9.45 10.02 3.32
C ILE A 230 10.35 11.24 3.50
N PRO A 231 11.59 11.12 4.03
CA PRO A 231 12.50 12.27 4.11
C PRO A 231 12.72 12.98 2.77
N LEU A 232 12.96 12.22 1.70
CA LEU A 232 13.18 12.80 0.38
C LEU A 232 11.97 13.59 -0.14
N LEU A 233 10.75 13.10 0.07
CA LEU A 233 9.53 13.80 -0.33
C LEU A 233 9.29 15.08 0.48
N GLU A 234 9.59 15.04 1.79
CA GLU A 234 9.49 16.22 2.68
C GLU A 234 10.53 17.29 2.29
N GLU A 235 11.80 16.92 2.11
CA GLU A 235 12.88 17.80 1.70
C GLU A 235 12.61 18.49 0.36
N ASN A 236 11.93 17.80 -0.57
CA ASN A 236 11.58 18.32 -1.88
C ASN A 236 10.20 19.01 -1.94
N ASN A 237 9.54 19.18 -0.79
CA ASN A 237 8.25 19.85 -0.64
C ASN A 237 7.18 19.30 -1.60
N ILE A 238 7.03 17.95 -1.64
CA ILE A 238 6.02 17.31 -2.47
C ILE A 238 4.63 17.55 -1.87
N ASP A 239 3.70 18.04 -2.70
CA ASP A 239 2.34 18.40 -2.31
C ASP A 239 1.42 17.17 -2.22
N ILE A 240 1.62 16.36 -1.19
CA ILE A 240 0.74 15.24 -0.81
C ILE A 240 0.15 15.45 0.58
N ASP A 241 -1.01 14.84 0.82
CA ASP A 241 -1.76 15.01 2.08
C ASP A 241 -1.33 14.02 3.16
N GLY A 242 -0.65 12.93 2.82
CA GLY A 242 -0.23 11.91 3.76
C GLY A 242 0.49 10.73 3.13
N TYR A 243 0.79 9.74 3.95
CA TYR A 243 1.51 8.53 3.57
C TYR A 243 0.74 7.26 3.94
N LEU A 244 0.94 6.21 3.16
CA LEU A 244 0.50 4.84 3.47
C LEU A 244 1.75 3.93 3.46
N THR A 245 2.10 3.31 4.59
CA THR A 245 3.34 2.54 4.68
C THR A 245 3.21 1.30 5.58
N PRO A 246 3.96 0.21 5.30
CA PRO A 246 3.99 -0.93 6.20
C PRO A 246 4.43 -0.56 7.60
N THR A 247 3.63 -0.95 8.60
CA THR A 247 3.91 -0.70 10.01
C THR A 247 3.53 -1.92 10.82
N ASN A 248 4.51 -2.77 11.13
CA ASN A 248 4.28 -3.95 11.95
C ASN A 248 5.46 -4.24 12.89
N LYS A 249 5.16 -4.88 14.00
CA LYS A 249 6.14 -5.17 15.07
C LYS A 249 7.32 -6.02 14.57
N LEU A 250 7.11 -6.85 13.53
CA LEU A 250 8.14 -7.72 12.97
C LEU A 250 9.07 -7.01 11.97
N GLY A 251 8.74 -5.78 11.54
CA GLY A 251 9.53 -5.02 10.57
C GLY A 251 9.43 -5.53 9.13
N MET A 252 8.45 -6.41 8.82
CA MET A 252 8.29 -6.97 7.48
C MET A 252 7.84 -5.92 6.48
N MET A 253 8.47 -5.88 5.31
CA MET A 253 8.24 -4.88 4.25
C MET A 253 8.48 -3.43 4.69
N MET A 254 9.15 -3.21 5.81
CA MET A 254 9.56 -1.89 6.29
C MET A 254 11.01 -1.62 5.84
N PHE A 255 11.19 -0.89 4.74
CA PHE A 255 12.50 -0.68 4.11
C PHE A 255 13.06 0.74 4.36
N PRO A 256 14.41 0.86 4.46
CA PRO A 256 15.45 -0.18 4.42
C PRO A 256 15.46 -1.09 5.64
N ASN A 257 15.01 -0.64 6.80
CA ASN A 257 14.80 -1.41 8.00
C ASN A 257 13.70 -0.77 8.87
N LYS A 258 13.31 -1.50 9.91
CA LYS A 258 12.24 -1.09 10.83
C LYS A 258 12.56 0.24 11.53
N GLU A 259 13.77 0.42 11.96
CA GLU A 259 14.23 1.57 12.76
C GLU A 259 14.15 2.86 11.94
N THR A 260 14.59 2.83 10.69
CA THR A 260 14.52 4.00 9.80
C THR A 260 13.08 4.34 9.43
N VAL A 261 12.22 3.34 9.22
CA VAL A 261 10.78 3.57 8.98
C VAL A 261 10.10 4.13 10.23
N GLU A 262 10.36 3.59 11.43
CA GLU A 262 9.85 4.14 12.69
C GLU A 262 10.27 5.62 12.87
N PHE A 263 11.52 5.93 12.52
CA PHE A 263 12.03 7.29 12.60
C PHE A 263 11.29 8.22 11.60
N ALA A 264 11.19 7.84 10.34
CA ALA A 264 10.51 8.63 9.32
C ALA A 264 9.04 8.89 9.65
N VAL A 265 8.31 7.84 10.09
CA VAL A 265 6.90 7.92 10.46
C VAL A 265 6.67 8.84 11.66
N LYS A 266 7.59 8.85 12.64
CA LYS A 266 7.47 9.70 13.85
C LYS A 266 7.85 11.16 13.61
N ASN A 267 8.65 11.44 12.60
CA ASN A 267 9.17 12.79 12.35
C ASN A 267 8.45 13.52 11.21
N THR A 268 7.59 12.85 10.44
CA THR A 268 6.73 13.54 9.47
C THR A 268 5.62 14.31 10.17
N ASN A 269 5.29 15.48 9.63
CA ASN A 269 4.13 16.27 10.05
C ASN A 269 2.84 15.88 9.31
N LYS A 270 2.94 14.98 8.30
CA LYS A 270 1.79 14.53 7.52
C LYS A 270 1.16 13.28 8.16
N PRO A 271 -0.15 13.09 8.03
CA PRO A 271 -0.83 11.87 8.47
C PRO A 271 -0.21 10.62 7.83
N VAL A 272 -0.10 9.57 8.64
CA VAL A 272 0.35 8.25 8.19
C VAL A 272 -0.76 7.24 8.38
N ILE A 273 -1.05 6.47 7.34
CA ILE A 273 -1.89 5.28 7.42
C ILE A 273 -0.94 4.07 7.52
N GLY A 274 -1.02 3.35 8.62
CA GLY A 274 -0.27 2.10 8.78
C GLY A 274 -0.89 0.98 7.97
N MET A 275 -0.12 0.27 7.14
CA MET A 275 -0.59 -0.94 6.47
C MET A 275 0.17 -2.19 6.94
N LYS A 276 -0.41 -3.37 6.67
CA LYS A 276 0.17 -4.67 7.07
C LYS A 276 0.46 -4.82 8.58
N PRO A 277 -0.39 -4.30 9.50
CA PRO A 277 -0.12 -4.34 10.94
C PRO A 277 0.07 -5.78 11.46
N LEU A 278 -0.64 -6.74 10.85
CA LEU A 278 -0.60 -8.15 11.21
C LEU A 278 0.56 -8.93 10.56
N ALA A 279 1.48 -8.26 9.87
CA ALA A 279 2.61 -8.88 9.16
C ALA A 279 2.18 -10.09 8.29
N GLY A 280 1.13 -9.95 7.47
CA GLY A 280 0.57 -11.04 6.69
C GLY A 280 -0.03 -12.16 7.55
N GLY A 281 -0.54 -11.84 8.73
CA GLY A 281 -1.14 -12.78 9.70
C GLY A 281 -0.12 -13.62 10.47
N ARG A 282 1.12 -13.14 10.59
CA ARG A 282 2.18 -13.75 11.43
C ARG A 282 2.23 -13.14 12.83
N PHE A 283 1.62 -11.98 13.02
CA PHE A 283 1.54 -11.30 14.30
C PHE A 283 0.11 -10.81 14.50
N LEU A 284 -0.62 -11.45 15.42
CA LEU A 284 -2.05 -11.25 15.63
C LEU A 284 -2.34 -10.65 17.02
N GLY A 285 -3.60 -10.23 17.21
CA GLY A 285 -4.09 -9.72 18.49
C GLY A 285 -3.76 -8.25 18.73
N GLU A 286 -4.04 -7.80 19.96
CA GLU A 286 -3.93 -6.41 20.39
C GLU A 286 -2.54 -5.84 20.21
N GLN A 287 -1.49 -6.62 20.51
CA GLN A 287 -0.09 -6.18 20.38
C GLN A 287 0.31 -5.71 18.97
N ALA A 288 -0.39 -6.16 17.92
CA ALA A 288 -0.17 -5.68 16.55
C ALA A 288 -0.65 -4.22 16.43
N PHE A 289 -1.75 -3.89 17.06
CA PHE A 289 -2.36 -2.57 17.03
C PHE A 289 -1.75 -1.62 18.06
N GLU A 290 -1.33 -2.10 19.24
CA GLU A 290 -0.50 -1.34 20.18
C GLU A 290 0.77 -0.81 19.52
N TYR A 291 1.39 -1.63 18.64
CA TYR A 291 2.56 -1.18 17.91
C TYR A 291 2.23 0.00 16.98
N VAL A 292 1.09 -0.03 16.27
CA VAL A 292 0.67 1.04 15.35
C VAL A 292 0.18 2.27 16.10
N PHE A 293 -0.78 2.09 17.00
CA PHE A 293 -1.49 3.20 17.64
C PHE A 293 -0.73 3.78 18.83
N ASP A 294 -0.15 2.93 19.70
CA ASP A 294 0.51 3.40 20.92
C ASP A 294 1.99 3.70 20.70
N LYS A 295 2.73 2.80 20.02
CA LYS A 295 4.17 2.98 19.85
C LYS A 295 4.51 3.97 18.73
N LEU A 296 3.85 3.86 17.58
CA LEU A 296 4.11 4.74 16.43
C LEU A 296 3.25 6.01 16.44
N LYS A 297 2.18 6.04 17.24
CA LYS A 297 1.22 7.17 17.31
C LYS A 297 0.54 7.46 15.97
N ILE A 298 0.33 6.42 15.17
CA ILE A 298 -0.42 6.48 13.91
C ILE A 298 -1.92 6.42 14.25
N ASN A 299 -2.73 7.28 13.65
CA ASN A 299 -4.15 7.38 13.97
C ASN A 299 -5.04 6.55 13.04
N SER A 300 -4.51 6.03 11.94
CA SER A 300 -5.26 5.26 10.94
C SER A 300 -4.49 4.02 10.51
N CYS A 301 -5.19 2.90 10.36
CA CYS A 301 -4.57 1.62 10.02
C CYS A 301 -5.41 0.84 9.01
N MET A 302 -4.78 0.37 7.93
CA MET A 302 -5.40 -0.47 6.92
C MET A 302 -4.98 -1.92 7.08
N PHE A 303 -5.93 -2.84 7.07
CA PHE A 303 -5.68 -4.27 7.19
C PHE A 303 -6.59 -5.08 6.27
N GLY A 304 -6.08 -6.21 5.77
CA GLY A 304 -6.87 -7.15 4.96
C GLY A 304 -7.90 -7.88 5.82
N MET A 305 -9.11 -8.01 5.28
CA MET A 305 -10.21 -8.75 5.91
C MET A 305 -10.47 -10.01 5.10
N GLY A 306 -10.30 -11.16 5.72
CA GLY A 306 -10.67 -12.44 5.12
C GLY A 306 -12.13 -12.81 5.40
N THR A 307 -12.34 -13.89 6.16
CA THR A 307 -13.70 -14.30 6.57
C THR A 307 -14.29 -13.35 7.63
N ILE A 308 -15.60 -13.50 7.86
CA ILE A 308 -16.30 -12.75 8.94
C ILE A 308 -15.61 -12.95 10.29
N GLU A 309 -15.23 -14.18 10.60
CA GLU A 309 -14.58 -14.53 11.87
C GLU A 309 -13.20 -13.87 12.00
N GLN A 310 -12.41 -13.86 10.92
CA GLN A 310 -11.12 -13.19 10.89
C GLN A 310 -11.28 -11.66 11.03
N ALA A 311 -12.22 -11.08 10.30
CA ALA A 311 -12.51 -9.66 10.36
C ALA A 311 -12.98 -9.24 11.77
N ASP A 312 -13.90 -10.00 12.36
CA ASP A 312 -14.43 -9.78 13.71
C ASP A 312 -13.32 -9.81 14.76
N SER A 313 -12.49 -10.85 14.75
CA SER A 313 -11.36 -10.98 15.68
C SER A 313 -10.35 -9.84 15.52
N THR A 314 -10.00 -9.49 14.29
CA THR A 314 -9.03 -8.42 14.00
C THR A 314 -9.54 -7.06 14.44
N ILE A 315 -10.81 -6.73 14.12
CA ILE A 315 -11.40 -5.44 14.48
C ILE A 315 -11.54 -5.31 15.99
N LYS A 316 -11.98 -6.36 16.69
CA LYS A 316 -12.03 -6.36 18.15
C LYS A 316 -10.67 -6.08 18.80
N SER A 317 -9.62 -6.76 18.32
CA SER A 317 -8.25 -6.51 18.80
C SER A 317 -7.80 -5.07 18.56
N ALA A 318 -8.17 -4.46 17.44
CA ALA A 318 -7.86 -3.06 17.16
C ALA A 318 -8.65 -2.11 18.07
N LEU A 319 -9.95 -2.34 18.23
CA LEU A 319 -10.83 -1.47 19.05
C LEU A 319 -10.49 -1.52 20.54
N ASN A 320 -9.93 -2.62 21.05
CA ASN A 320 -9.45 -2.69 22.43
C ASN A 320 -8.24 -1.78 22.69
N VAL A 321 -7.51 -1.41 21.67
CA VAL A 321 -6.34 -0.52 21.73
C VAL A 321 -6.71 0.94 21.43
N ILE A 322 -7.64 1.16 20.50
CA ILE A 322 -8.09 2.50 20.12
C ILE A 322 -8.95 3.06 21.28
N LYS A 323 -8.46 4.10 21.91
CA LYS A 323 -9.14 4.77 23.02
C LYS A 323 -9.94 5.98 22.54
#